data_6c1373226f4b78ae7941aa13fe9cf774
#
_entry.id   6c1373226f4b78ae7941aa13fe9cf774
#
_cell.length_a   1.000
_cell.length_b   1.000
_cell.length_c   1.000
_cell.angle_alpha   90.00
_cell.angle_beta   90.00
_cell.angle_gamma   90.00
#
_symmetry.space_group_name_H-M   'P 1'
#
loop_
_entity.id
_entity.type
_entity.pdbx_description
1 polymer ?
#
loop_
_entity_poly.entity_id
_entity_poly.type
_entity_poly.pdbx_seq_one_letter_code
_entity_poly.pdbx_strand_id
1 'polypeptide(L)' 'MKFKESFLKDALIIELDKKFDQRGYFSRAFCKDEFNSLNLPLDFPQINLCYNTLKGTLRGLHAQCSPFEEIK' A
#
# COMPACT_ATOMS: atom_id res chain seq x y z
N MET A 1 3.09 0.16 -11.35
CA MET A 1 3.36 0.67 -9.99
C MET A 1 4.84 0.97 -9.86
N LYS A 2 5.21 1.91 -9.00
CA LYS A 2 6.60 2.21 -8.68
C LYS A 2 6.86 1.86 -7.22
N PHE A 3 7.93 1.14 -6.96
CA PHE A 3 8.35 0.75 -5.63
C PHE A 3 9.58 1.54 -5.25
N LYS A 4 9.54 2.19 -4.10
CA LYS A 4 10.66 2.99 -3.57
C LYS A 4 11.03 2.48 -2.18
N GLU A 5 12.31 2.37 -1.92
CA GLU A 5 12.78 2.10 -0.56
C GLU A 5 12.48 3.30 0.35
N SER A 6 12.07 3.01 1.58
CA SER A 6 11.95 4.01 2.62
C SER A 6 13.22 4.05 3.47
N PHE A 7 13.29 5.00 4.41
CA PHE A 7 14.39 5.04 5.38
C PHE A 7 14.32 3.88 6.42
N LEU A 8 13.17 3.22 6.51
CA LEU A 8 13.01 2.03 7.35
C LEU A 8 13.36 0.79 6.54
N LYS A 9 14.22 -0.06 7.12
CA LYS A 9 14.55 -1.34 6.51
C LYS A 9 13.28 -2.18 6.26
N ASP A 10 13.21 -2.81 5.11
CA ASP A 10 12.11 -3.69 4.67
C ASP A 10 10.74 -3.01 4.52
N ALA A 11 10.67 -1.68 4.61
CA ALA A 11 9.47 -0.92 4.32
C ALA A 11 9.57 -0.25 2.95
N LEU A 12 8.57 -0.46 2.10
CA LEU A 12 8.51 0.09 0.75
C LEU A 12 7.36 1.11 0.63
N ILE A 13 7.60 2.12 -0.18
CA ILE A 13 6.57 3.04 -0.63
C ILE A 13 6.12 2.58 -2.01
N ILE A 14 4.82 2.30 -2.16
CA ILE A 14 4.23 1.91 -3.43
C ILE A 14 3.49 3.12 -4.01
N GLU A 15 3.99 3.65 -5.10
CA GLU A 15 3.32 4.72 -5.84
C GLU A 15 2.48 4.14 -6.97
N LEU A 16 1.21 4.48 -6.98
CA LEU A 16 0.28 4.05 -8.02
C LEU A 16 0.46 4.92 -9.28
N ASP A 17 0.59 4.26 -10.42
CA ASP A 17 0.66 4.92 -11.73
C ASP A 17 -0.75 5.25 -12.21
N LYS A 18 -1.19 6.46 -11.89
CA LYS A 18 -2.54 6.95 -12.20
C LYS A 18 -2.64 7.39 -13.66
N LYS A 19 -3.56 6.78 -14.39
CA LYS A 19 -3.91 7.17 -15.75
C LYS A 19 -5.21 7.96 -15.74
N PHE A 20 -5.11 9.25 -16.03
CA PHE A 20 -6.22 10.18 -15.98
C PHE A 20 -6.97 10.26 -17.31
N ASP A 21 -8.28 10.42 -17.23
CA ASP A 21 -9.18 10.77 -18.33
C ASP A 21 -10.31 11.67 -17.81
N GLN A 22 -11.32 11.94 -18.63
CA GLN A 22 -12.45 12.82 -18.27
C GLN A 22 -13.31 12.25 -17.12
N ARG A 23 -13.25 10.96 -16.83
CA ARG A 23 -14.01 10.29 -15.77
C ARG A 23 -13.29 10.29 -14.43
N GLY A 24 -11.99 10.65 -14.39
CA GLY A 24 -11.13 10.58 -13.23
C GLY A 24 -9.82 9.85 -13.53
N TYR A 25 -9.48 8.81 -12.79
CA TYR A 25 -8.30 8.01 -13.08
C TYR A 25 -8.54 6.51 -12.89
N PHE A 26 -7.77 5.75 -13.63
CA PHE A 26 -7.57 4.32 -13.41
C PHE A 26 -6.15 4.08 -12.93
N SER A 27 -5.97 3.17 -11.99
CA SER A 27 -4.65 2.75 -11.53
C SER A 27 -4.67 1.30 -11.05
N ARG A 28 -3.59 0.57 -11.33
CA ARG A 28 -3.38 -0.75 -10.75
C ARG A 28 -2.91 -0.58 -9.30
N ALA A 29 -3.62 -1.17 -8.35
CA ALA A 29 -3.26 -1.13 -6.93
C ALA A 29 -2.48 -2.36 -6.46
N PHE A 30 -2.63 -3.50 -7.16
CA PHE A 30 -1.94 -4.76 -6.87
C PHE A 30 -1.62 -5.50 -8.17
N CYS A 31 -0.46 -6.12 -8.24
CA CYS A 31 -0.08 -7.04 -9.30
C CYS A 31 0.78 -8.16 -8.70
N LYS A 32 0.29 -9.39 -8.83
CA LYS A 32 0.96 -10.57 -8.28
C LYS A 32 2.41 -10.70 -8.75
N ASP A 33 2.65 -10.51 -10.04
CA ASP A 33 3.99 -10.67 -10.63
C ASP A 33 4.96 -9.58 -10.14
N GLU A 34 4.49 -8.33 -10.06
CA GLU A 34 5.31 -7.22 -9.55
C GLU A 34 5.64 -7.41 -8.06
N PHE A 35 4.67 -7.83 -7.23
CA PHE A 35 4.89 -8.13 -5.82
C PHE A 35 5.82 -9.32 -5.64
N ASN A 36 5.64 -10.39 -6.41
CA ASN A 36 6.48 -11.58 -6.35
C ASN A 36 7.95 -11.28 -6.72
N SER A 37 8.19 -10.42 -7.70
CA SER A 37 9.54 -10.03 -8.10
C SER A 37 10.34 -9.32 -7.00
N LEU A 38 9.66 -8.75 -6.01
CA LEU A 38 10.23 -8.07 -4.86
C LEU A 38 10.14 -8.88 -3.56
N ASN A 39 9.76 -10.16 -3.65
CA ASN A 39 9.53 -11.04 -2.50
C ASN A 39 8.50 -10.49 -1.51
N LEU A 40 7.52 -9.71 -2.00
CA LEU A 40 6.42 -9.19 -1.19
C LEU A 40 5.32 -10.25 -1.01
N PRO A 41 4.53 -10.16 0.05
CA PRO A 41 3.38 -11.05 0.25
C PRO A 41 2.38 -10.99 -0.92
N LEU A 42 1.77 -12.12 -1.22
CA LEU A 42 0.84 -12.28 -2.34
C LEU A 42 -0.58 -12.63 -1.88
N ASP A 43 -0.72 -13.03 -0.63
CA ASP A 43 -1.99 -13.45 -0.05
C ASP A 43 -2.49 -12.37 0.92
N PHE A 44 -3.58 -11.72 0.53
CA PHE A 44 -4.23 -10.68 1.31
C PHE A 44 -5.71 -11.04 1.48
N PRO A 45 -6.10 -11.63 2.61
CA PRO A 45 -7.51 -11.92 2.89
C PRO A 45 -8.41 -10.69 2.87
N GLN A 46 -7.83 -9.51 3.18
CA GLN A 46 -8.54 -8.24 3.20
C GLN A 46 -7.58 -7.10 2.88
N ILE A 47 -8.04 -6.15 2.07
CA ILE A 47 -7.32 -4.91 1.75
C ILE A 47 -8.23 -3.73 2.09
N ASN A 48 -7.72 -2.77 2.86
CA ASN A 48 -8.42 -1.55 3.20
C ASN A 48 -7.71 -0.32 2.61
N LEU A 49 -8.48 0.63 2.11
CA LEU A 49 -7.99 1.92 1.65
C LEU A 49 -8.48 3.03 2.58
N CYS A 50 -7.57 3.89 3.00
CA CYS A 50 -7.89 5.04 3.82
C CYS A 50 -7.50 6.33 3.10
N TYR A 51 -8.40 7.31 3.12
CA TYR A 51 -8.15 8.65 2.61
C TYR A 51 -8.40 9.70 3.71
N ASN A 52 -7.46 10.62 3.87
CA ASN A 52 -7.59 11.74 4.81
C ASN A 52 -7.74 13.04 4.02
N THR A 53 -8.78 13.81 4.32
CA THR A 53 -9.06 15.08 3.62
C THR A 53 -8.18 16.23 4.08
N LEU A 54 -7.68 16.18 5.32
CA LEU A 54 -6.88 17.24 5.92
C LEU A 54 -5.43 16.78 6.10
N LYS A 55 -4.49 17.65 5.72
CA LYS A 55 -3.07 17.45 6.00
C LYS A 55 -2.84 17.43 7.51
N GLY A 56 -1.98 16.53 7.97
CA GLY A 56 -1.66 16.39 9.40
C GLY A 56 -2.65 15.56 10.21
N THR A 57 -3.67 14.98 9.56
CA THR A 57 -4.57 14.02 10.24
C THR A 57 -3.77 12.83 10.76
N LEU A 58 -3.92 12.53 12.05
CA LEU A 58 -3.34 11.36 12.70
C LEU A 58 -4.41 10.28 12.88
N ARG A 59 -4.06 9.05 12.48
CA ARG A 59 -4.83 7.83 12.76
C ARG A 59 -3.90 6.80 13.39
N GLY A 60 -4.13 6.44 14.62
CA GLY A 60 -3.31 5.51 15.37
C GLY A 60 -2.55 6.22 16.50
N LEU A 61 -1.46 5.68 17.01
CA LEU A 61 -0.75 4.49 16.52
C LEU A 61 -1.48 3.22 16.96
N HIS A 62 -1.57 2.25 16.05
CA HIS A 62 -2.15 0.95 16.37
C HIS A 62 -1.46 -0.17 15.57
N ALA A 63 -1.33 -1.33 16.19
CA ALA A 63 -0.77 -2.53 15.61
C ALA A 63 -1.47 -3.76 16.20
N GLN A 64 -1.46 -4.86 15.48
CA GLN A 64 -1.93 -6.15 15.99
C GLN A 64 -0.76 -6.97 16.52
N CYS A 65 -1.01 -7.66 17.63
CA CYS A 65 -0.02 -8.54 18.26
C CYS A 65 -0.11 -9.95 17.67
N SER A 66 1.01 -10.71 17.78
CA SER A 66 1.07 -12.11 17.40
C SER A 66 -0.07 -12.93 18.05
N PRO A 67 -0.74 -13.85 17.35
CA PRO A 67 -0.47 -14.29 15.96
C PRO A 67 -1.31 -13.54 14.90
N PHE A 68 -1.78 -12.33 15.17
CA PHE A 68 -2.71 -11.57 14.32
C PHE A 68 -2.03 -10.38 13.61
N GLU A 69 -0.73 -10.47 13.39
CA GLU A 69 0.02 -9.43 12.69
C GLU A 69 -0.58 -9.13 11.31
N GLU A 70 -0.55 -7.89 10.94
CA GLU A 70 -1.02 -7.42 9.63
C GLU A 70 0.07 -6.64 8.90
N ILE A 71 0.00 -6.64 7.58
CA ILE A 71 0.84 -5.81 6.72
C ILE A 71 0.17 -4.45 6.57
N LYS A 72 0.96 -3.39 6.75
CA LYS A 72 0.50 -2.01 6.59
C LYS A 72 1.21 -1.31 5.44
#